data_0896c234fc38e85be496fd09d76b3a99
#
_entry.id   0896c234fc38e85be496fd09d76b3a99
#
_cell.length_a   1.000
_cell.length_b   1.000
_cell.length_c   1.000
_cell.angle_alpha   90.00
_cell.angle_beta   90.00
_cell.angle_gamma   90.00
#
_symmetry.space_group_name_H-M   'P 1'
#
loop_
_entity.id
_entity.type
_entity.pdbx_description
1 polymer ?
#
loop_
_entity_poly.entity_id
_entity_poly.type
_entity_poly.pdbx_seq_one_letter_code
_entity_poly.pdbx_strand_id
1 'polypeptide(L)'
;MARDKARDIAFVKLANVGLGPEVGALHPAELSGGMRKRVGLARAIATEPEIIFFDEPTTGLDPIMGDVINDLIVDCVRDLGATTLSITHDMASARKIADRVAMLYRGEIIWVGPVSEIDDSGNEYVDQFINGRAEGPIQMEVRAL
;
A
#
# COMPACT_ATOMS: atom_id res chain seq x y z
N MET A 1 7.01 28.11 6.14
CA MET A 1 5.77 27.91 6.91
C MET A 1 6.08 28.05 8.39
N ALA A 2 5.26 28.78 9.19
CA ALA A 2 5.47 28.92 10.63
C ALA A 2 5.35 27.53 11.31
N ARG A 3 6.15 27.31 12.36
CA ARG A 3 6.24 26.00 13.07
C ARG A 3 4.88 25.56 13.62
N ASP A 4 4.08 26.49 14.15
CA ASP A 4 2.74 26.20 14.69
C ASP A 4 1.80 25.71 13.60
N LYS A 5 1.76 26.39 12.43
CA LYS A 5 0.95 25.96 11.29
C LYS A 5 1.32 24.56 10.79
N ALA A 6 2.62 24.22 10.78
CA ALA A 6 3.07 22.87 10.40
C ALA A 6 2.60 21.82 11.39
N ARG A 7 2.61 22.15 12.69
CA ARG A 7 2.13 21.27 13.76
C ARG A 7 0.63 21.04 13.64
N ASP A 8 -0.16 22.08 13.40
CA ASP A 8 -1.62 21.95 13.23
C ASP A 8 -1.96 21.06 12.06
N ILE A 9 -1.30 21.24 10.91
CA ILE A 9 -1.46 20.35 9.74
C ILE A 9 -1.13 18.91 10.10
N ALA A 10 -0.03 18.67 10.81
CA ALA A 10 0.38 17.32 11.21
C ALA A 10 -0.69 16.64 12.07
N PHE A 11 -1.26 17.36 13.05
CA PHE A 11 -2.32 16.80 13.88
C PHE A 11 -3.60 16.49 13.09
N VAL A 12 -4.00 17.35 12.16
CA VAL A 12 -5.13 17.07 11.28
C VAL A 12 -4.88 15.80 10.45
N LYS A 13 -3.69 15.66 9.87
CA LYS A 13 -3.37 14.48 9.04
C LYS A 13 -3.21 13.21 9.88
N LEU A 14 -2.73 13.29 11.12
CA LEU A 14 -2.74 12.16 12.06
C LEU A 14 -4.18 11.72 12.40
N ALA A 15 -5.08 12.67 12.63
CA ALA A 15 -6.48 12.37 12.86
C ALA A 15 -7.14 11.68 11.66
N ASN A 16 -6.82 12.10 10.42
CA ASN A 16 -7.33 11.48 9.19
C ASN A 16 -6.98 9.99 9.07
N VAL A 17 -5.90 9.55 9.70
CA VAL A 17 -5.48 8.14 9.73
C VAL A 17 -5.82 7.44 11.06
N GLY A 18 -6.73 8.02 11.84
CA GLY A 18 -7.21 7.45 13.10
C GLY A 18 -6.17 7.43 14.23
N LEU A 19 -5.26 8.40 14.25
CA LEU A 19 -4.27 8.57 15.32
C LEU A 19 -4.60 9.84 16.13
N GLY A 20 -4.61 9.70 17.46
CA GLY A 20 -4.86 10.81 18.36
C GLY A 20 -3.64 11.76 18.50
N PRO A 21 -3.86 12.95 19.10
CA PRO A 21 -2.81 13.96 19.25
C PRO A 21 -1.65 13.51 20.15
N GLU A 22 -1.87 12.53 21.03
CA GLU A 22 -0.84 11.93 21.89
C GLU A 22 0.30 11.31 21.09
N VAL A 23 0.01 10.81 19.88
CA VAL A 23 1.01 10.21 18.99
C VAL A 23 2.05 11.23 18.53
N GLY A 24 1.68 12.50 18.43
CA GLY A 24 2.59 13.58 18.04
C GLY A 24 3.76 13.84 19.00
N ALA A 25 3.68 13.30 20.23
CA ALA A 25 4.76 13.40 21.23
C ALA A 25 5.68 12.16 21.25
N LEU A 26 5.32 11.08 20.54
CA LEU A 26 6.06 9.82 20.53
C LEU A 26 7.20 9.82 19.51
N HIS A 27 8.29 9.15 19.85
CA HIS A 27 9.33 8.85 18.89
C HIS A 27 8.95 7.65 17.99
N PRO A 28 9.47 7.54 16.77
CA PRO A 28 9.17 6.43 15.86
C PRO A 28 9.40 5.04 16.45
N ALA A 29 10.36 4.90 17.37
CA ALA A 29 10.65 3.63 18.06
C ALA A 29 9.56 3.19 19.05
N GLU A 30 8.74 4.13 19.52
CA GLU A 30 7.65 3.89 20.47
C GLU A 30 6.33 3.53 19.78
N LEU A 31 6.29 3.63 18.43
CA LEU A 31 5.12 3.32 17.64
C LEU A 31 5.03 1.83 17.33
N SER A 32 3.84 1.26 17.40
CA SER A 32 3.57 -0.09 16.86
C SER A 32 3.75 -0.14 15.33
N GLY A 33 3.81 -1.35 14.74
CA GLY A 33 3.89 -1.52 13.29
C GLY A 33 2.77 -0.80 12.54
N GLY A 34 1.53 -1.01 12.96
CA GLY A 34 0.37 -0.34 12.36
C GLY A 34 0.36 1.18 12.58
N MET A 35 0.80 1.67 13.75
CA MET A 35 0.94 3.12 13.97
C MET A 35 1.99 3.72 13.05
N ARG A 36 3.15 3.06 12.85
CA ARG A 36 4.19 3.55 11.92
C ARG A 36 3.68 3.67 10.50
N LYS A 37 2.92 2.67 10.01
CA LYS A 37 2.30 2.71 8.67
C LYS A 37 1.31 3.88 8.55
N ARG A 38 0.45 4.09 9.56
CA ARG A 38 -0.51 5.20 9.59
C ARG A 38 0.19 6.57 9.65
N VAL A 39 1.24 6.72 10.44
CA VAL A 39 2.05 7.95 10.45
C VAL A 39 2.72 8.17 9.10
N GLY A 40 3.21 7.10 8.45
CA GLY A 40 3.75 7.15 7.09
C GLY A 40 2.72 7.67 6.07
N LEU A 41 1.48 7.17 6.13
CA LEU A 41 0.36 7.64 5.30
C LEU A 41 0.02 9.11 5.59
N ALA A 42 -0.12 9.49 6.87
CA ALA A 42 -0.37 10.88 7.27
C ALA A 42 0.69 11.84 6.71
N ARG A 43 1.96 11.42 6.73
CA ARG A 43 3.07 12.18 6.15
C ARG A 43 2.96 12.30 4.63
N ALA A 44 2.59 11.22 3.94
CA ALA A 44 2.44 11.22 2.49
C ALA A 44 1.34 12.18 2.03
N ILE A 45 0.22 12.27 2.76
CA ILE A 45 -0.90 13.14 2.43
C ILE A 45 -0.80 14.57 3.00
N ALA A 46 0.28 14.88 3.76
CA ALA A 46 0.41 16.17 4.46
C ALA A 46 0.52 17.37 3.52
N THR A 47 1.09 17.18 2.35
CA THR A 47 1.27 18.23 1.32
C THR A 47 0.16 18.23 0.27
N GLU A 48 -0.86 17.40 0.43
CA GLU A 48 -1.97 17.23 -0.52
C GLU A 48 -1.47 17.00 -1.96
N PRO A 49 -0.64 15.96 -2.17
CA PRO A 49 -0.04 15.70 -3.47
C PRO A 49 -1.06 15.20 -4.48
N GLU A 50 -0.80 15.49 -5.76
CA GLU A 50 -1.59 14.95 -6.89
C GLU A 50 -1.25 13.47 -7.17
N ILE A 51 -0.03 13.04 -6.82
CA ILE A 51 0.46 11.67 -7.05
C ILE A 51 1.10 11.13 -5.77
N ILE A 52 0.73 9.91 -5.39
CA ILE A 52 1.29 9.20 -4.23
C ILE A 52 1.86 7.85 -4.67
N PHE A 53 3.07 7.55 -4.21
CA PHE A 53 3.69 6.23 -4.38
C PHE A 53 3.63 5.46 -3.06
N PHE A 54 3.08 4.26 -3.09
CA PHE A 54 3.08 3.32 -1.97
C PHE A 54 4.01 2.15 -2.30
N ASP A 55 4.96 1.89 -1.40
CA ASP A 55 5.85 0.75 -1.49
C ASP A 55 5.56 -0.20 -0.31
N GLU A 56 4.96 -1.35 -0.63
CA GLU A 56 4.59 -2.39 0.33
C GLU A 56 3.87 -1.83 1.59
N PRO A 57 2.72 -1.13 1.43
CA PRO A 57 2.09 -0.41 2.52
C PRO A 57 1.63 -1.32 3.67
N THR A 58 1.27 -2.57 3.40
CA THR A 58 0.73 -3.53 4.38
C THR A 58 1.76 -4.56 4.87
N THR A 59 2.95 -4.62 4.26
CA THR A 59 3.98 -5.61 4.62
C THR A 59 4.37 -5.51 6.09
N GLY A 60 4.44 -6.68 6.75
CA GLY A 60 4.80 -6.81 8.16
C GLY A 60 3.65 -6.55 9.13
N LEU A 61 2.43 -6.46 8.64
CA LEU A 61 1.21 -6.38 9.44
C LEU A 61 0.46 -7.72 9.41
N ASP A 62 -0.34 -7.95 10.44
CA ASP A 62 -1.33 -9.03 10.41
C ASP A 62 -2.46 -8.70 9.40
N PRO A 63 -3.21 -9.71 8.91
CA PRO A 63 -4.22 -9.49 7.87
C PRO A 63 -5.30 -8.48 8.24
N ILE A 64 -5.71 -8.41 9.51
CA ILE A 64 -6.76 -7.49 9.97
C ILE A 64 -6.23 -6.05 9.92
N MET A 65 -5.02 -5.83 10.44
CA MET A 65 -4.39 -4.51 10.39
C MET A 65 -4.03 -4.10 8.96
N GLY A 66 -3.63 -5.05 8.12
CA GLY A 66 -3.41 -4.82 6.69
C GLY A 66 -4.68 -4.29 6.00
N ASP A 67 -5.82 -4.90 6.30
CA ASP A 67 -7.13 -4.48 5.76
C ASP A 67 -7.51 -3.07 6.22
N VAL A 68 -7.29 -2.73 7.48
CA VAL A 68 -7.49 -1.36 8.02
C VAL A 68 -6.61 -0.33 7.29
N ILE A 69 -5.35 -0.66 7.00
CA ILE A 69 -4.46 0.24 6.24
C ILE A 69 -4.96 0.42 4.80
N ASN A 70 -5.46 -0.64 4.17
CA ASN A 70 -6.04 -0.56 2.83
C ASN A 70 -7.26 0.36 2.79
N ASP A 71 -8.18 0.27 3.77
CA ASP A 71 -9.31 1.18 3.90
C ASP A 71 -8.85 2.64 4.02
N LEU A 72 -7.87 2.91 4.89
CA LEU A 72 -7.31 4.24 5.06
C LEU A 72 -6.66 4.78 3.77
N ILE A 73 -5.99 3.93 2.99
CA ILE A 73 -5.43 4.32 1.69
C ILE A 73 -6.55 4.73 0.74
N VAL A 74 -7.58 3.88 0.59
CA VAL A 74 -8.73 4.16 -0.29
C VAL A 74 -9.41 5.47 0.10
N ASP A 75 -9.70 5.66 1.39
CA ASP A 75 -10.37 6.86 1.88
C ASP A 75 -9.52 8.12 1.67
N CYS A 76 -8.25 8.10 2.06
CA CYS A 76 -7.34 9.23 1.89
C CYS A 76 -7.14 9.60 0.41
N VAL A 77 -6.99 8.62 -0.47
CA VAL A 77 -6.80 8.85 -1.91
C VAL A 77 -8.05 9.46 -2.53
N ARG A 78 -9.22 8.91 -2.18
CA ARG A 78 -10.51 9.45 -2.65
C ARG A 78 -10.72 10.88 -2.19
N ASP A 79 -10.47 11.17 -0.91
CA ASP A 79 -10.70 12.50 -0.32
C ASP A 79 -9.76 13.56 -0.92
N LEU A 80 -8.55 13.15 -1.30
CA LEU A 80 -7.58 14.04 -1.98
C LEU A 80 -7.83 14.16 -3.49
N GLY A 81 -8.50 13.18 -4.11
CA GLY A 81 -8.57 13.06 -5.57
C GLY A 81 -7.21 12.76 -6.21
N ALA A 82 -6.30 12.14 -5.46
CA ALA A 82 -4.94 11.85 -5.90
C ALA A 82 -4.89 10.61 -6.81
N THR A 83 -3.91 10.58 -7.71
CA THR A 83 -3.53 9.36 -8.45
C THR A 83 -2.49 8.59 -7.67
N THR A 84 -2.59 7.26 -7.64
CA THR A 84 -1.64 6.43 -6.88
C THR A 84 -0.99 5.37 -7.74
N LEU A 85 0.27 5.08 -7.40
CA LEU A 85 0.98 3.88 -7.84
C LEU A 85 1.40 3.10 -6.60
N SER A 86 0.89 1.86 -6.47
CA SER A 86 1.23 0.98 -5.36
C SER A 86 2.04 -0.20 -5.85
N ILE A 87 3.12 -0.53 -5.14
CA ILE A 87 3.88 -1.77 -5.32
C ILE A 87 3.51 -2.68 -4.16
N THR A 88 3.06 -3.89 -4.47
CA THR A 88 2.75 -4.91 -3.46
C THR A 88 2.79 -6.31 -4.07
N HIS A 89 3.10 -7.30 -3.26
CA HIS A 89 2.93 -8.72 -3.57
C HIS A 89 1.68 -9.31 -2.88
N ASP A 90 0.99 -8.52 -2.06
CA ASP A 90 -0.24 -8.94 -1.38
C ASP A 90 -1.44 -8.73 -2.29
N MET A 91 -2.01 -9.84 -2.77
CA MET A 91 -3.14 -9.81 -3.69
C MET A 91 -4.43 -9.32 -3.04
N ALA A 92 -4.61 -9.48 -1.72
CA ALA A 92 -5.76 -8.94 -1.01
C ALA A 92 -5.71 -7.41 -1.03
N SER A 93 -4.56 -6.83 -0.72
CA SER A 93 -4.32 -5.39 -0.84
C SER A 93 -4.52 -4.89 -2.27
N ALA A 94 -3.88 -5.55 -3.26
CA ALA A 94 -4.00 -5.15 -4.67
C ALA A 94 -5.45 -5.08 -5.14
N ARG A 95 -6.25 -6.12 -4.82
CA ARG A 95 -7.68 -6.16 -5.18
C ARG A 95 -8.52 -5.08 -4.52
N LYS A 96 -8.12 -4.64 -3.33
CA LYS A 96 -8.87 -3.65 -2.55
C LYS A 96 -8.55 -2.21 -2.96
N ILE A 97 -7.28 -1.91 -3.25
CA ILE A 97 -6.83 -0.53 -3.46
C ILE A 97 -6.67 -0.14 -4.94
N ALA A 98 -6.61 -1.10 -5.86
CA ALA A 98 -6.28 -0.81 -7.25
C ALA A 98 -7.50 -0.82 -8.17
N ASP A 99 -7.56 0.13 -9.10
CA ASP A 99 -8.44 0.09 -10.27
C ASP A 99 -7.83 -0.76 -11.39
N ARG A 100 -6.52 -0.66 -11.56
CA ARG A 100 -5.74 -1.39 -12.57
C ARG A 100 -4.51 -2.02 -11.92
N VAL A 101 -4.12 -3.18 -12.45
CA VAL A 101 -2.94 -3.90 -12.00
C VAL A 101 -2.00 -4.13 -13.17
N ALA A 102 -0.70 -4.02 -12.91
CA ALA A 102 0.36 -4.42 -13.83
C ALA A 102 1.23 -5.48 -13.15
N MET A 103 1.53 -6.57 -13.86
CA MET A 103 2.47 -7.57 -13.37
C MET A 103 3.86 -7.32 -13.93
N LEU A 104 4.82 -7.09 -13.02
CA LEU A 104 6.23 -6.95 -13.33
C LEU A 104 6.94 -8.30 -13.13
N TYR A 105 7.63 -8.78 -14.16
CA TYR A 105 8.43 -9.99 -14.08
C TYR A 105 9.73 -9.80 -14.86
N ARG A 106 10.87 -10.10 -14.22
CA ARG A 106 12.24 -9.96 -14.81
C ARG A 106 12.51 -8.60 -15.46
N GLY A 107 11.96 -7.53 -14.87
CA GLY A 107 12.18 -6.15 -15.35
C GLY A 107 11.22 -5.70 -16.46
N GLU A 108 10.27 -6.54 -16.86
CA GLU A 108 9.28 -6.25 -17.89
C GLU A 108 7.86 -6.32 -17.36
N ILE A 109 6.99 -5.45 -17.84
CA ILE A 109 5.55 -5.53 -17.59
C ILE A 109 4.96 -6.57 -18.54
N ILE A 110 4.58 -7.72 -18.02
CA ILE A 110 4.08 -8.86 -18.79
C ILE A 110 2.55 -8.92 -18.91
N TRP A 111 1.84 -8.14 -18.10
CA TRP A 111 0.39 -8.00 -18.17
C TRP A 111 -0.04 -6.68 -17.54
N VAL A 112 -1.09 -6.06 -18.10
CA VAL A 112 -1.77 -4.87 -17.54
C VAL A 112 -3.25 -4.98 -17.82
N GLY A 113 -4.08 -4.79 -16.80
CA GLY A 113 -5.53 -4.79 -16.95
C GLY A 113 -6.28 -4.20 -15.78
N PRO A 114 -7.60 -4.07 -15.85
CA PRO A 114 -8.46 -3.78 -14.71
C PRO A 114 -8.28 -4.86 -13.64
N VAL A 115 -8.37 -4.48 -12.37
CA VAL A 115 -8.27 -5.47 -11.27
C VAL A 115 -9.37 -6.54 -11.35
N SER A 116 -10.53 -6.21 -11.90
CA SER A 116 -11.65 -7.13 -12.11
C SER A 116 -11.36 -8.25 -13.11
N GLU A 117 -10.36 -8.09 -13.97
CA GLU A 117 -9.99 -9.06 -15.00
C GLU A 117 -8.77 -9.91 -14.63
N ILE A 118 -8.21 -9.71 -13.42
CA ILE A 118 -6.96 -10.36 -13.03
C ILE A 118 -7.07 -11.88 -12.97
N ASP A 119 -8.24 -12.40 -12.58
CA ASP A 119 -8.50 -13.86 -12.50
C ASP A 119 -8.66 -14.49 -13.89
N ASP A 120 -9.08 -13.71 -14.88
CA ASP A 120 -9.27 -14.11 -16.26
C ASP A 120 -8.24 -13.44 -17.19
N SER A 121 -7.05 -13.16 -16.67
CA SER A 121 -5.99 -12.44 -17.38
C SER A 121 -5.50 -13.11 -18.68
N GLY A 122 -5.73 -14.43 -18.81
CA GLY A 122 -5.19 -15.23 -19.92
C GLY A 122 -3.67 -15.37 -19.90
N ASN A 123 -3.01 -14.94 -18.83
CA ASN A 123 -1.57 -14.99 -18.67
C ASN A 123 -1.18 -15.98 -17.56
N GLU A 124 -0.44 -17.03 -17.94
CA GLU A 124 -0.05 -18.11 -17.01
C GLU A 124 0.85 -17.64 -15.85
N TYR A 125 1.65 -16.59 -16.04
CA TYR A 125 2.47 -16.01 -14.97
C TYR A 125 1.59 -15.29 -13.93
N VAL A 126 0.59 -14.54 -14.41
CA VAL A 126 -0.39 -13.89 -13.53
C VAL A 126 -1.18 -14.95 -12.76
N ASP A 127 -1.70 -15.97 -13.45
CA ASP A 127 -2.47 -17.04 -12.82
C ASP A 127 -1.67 -17.79 -11.75
N GLN A 128 -0.39 -18.12 -12.04
CA GLN A 128 0.49 -18.73 -11.04
C GLN A 128 0.67 -17.85 -9.81
N PHE A 129 0.94 -16.55 -10.04
CA PHE A 129 1.27 -15.61 -8.97
C PHE A 129 0.07 -15.35 -8.05
N ILE A 130 -1.09 -15.01 -8.61
CA ILE A 130 -2.29 -14.68 -7.82
C ILE A 130 -2.84 -15.85 -7.02
N ASN A 131 -2.60 -17.07 -7.49
CA ASN A 131 -3.03 -18.31 -6.83
C ASN A 131 -1.94 -18.91 -5.91
N GLY A 132 -0.75 -18.33 -5.86
CA GLY A 132 0.34 -18.80 -5.00
C GLY A 132 0.82 -20.19 -5.33
N ARG A 133 0.79 -20.60 -6.61
CA ARG A 133 1.18 -21.96 -7.01
C ARG A 133 2.69 -22.09 -7.11
N ALA A 134 3.25 -23.15 -6.51
CA ALA A 134 4.68 -23.45 -6.61
C ALA A 134 5.09 -23.91 -8.02
N GLU A 135 4.20 -24.59 -8.74
CA GLU A 135 4.40 -25.07 -10.10
C GLU A 135 3.86 -24.06 -11.11
N GLY A 136 4.64 -23.78 -12.17
CA GLY A 136 4.26 -22.88 -13.25
C GLY A 136 5.47 -22.25 -13.94
N PRO A 137 5.25 -21.24 -14.80
CA PRO A 137 6.31 -20.57 -15.55
C PRO A 137 7.29 -19.77 -14.69
N ILE A 138 6.87 -19.32 -13.49
CA ILE A 138 7.75 -18.67 -12.52
C ILE A 138 8.47 -19.77 -11.74
N GLN A 139 9.75 -19.96 -12.05
CA GLN A 139 10.59 -20.94 -11.35
C GLN A 139 11.45 -20.24 -10.32
N MET A 140 11.36 -20.71 -9.06
CA MET A 140 12.23 -20.27 -7.98
C MET A 140 13.45 -21.19 -7.93
N GLU A 141 14.65 -20.62 -8.05
CA GLU A 141 15.89 -21.39 -7.80
C GLU A 141 16.01 -21.66 -6.29
N VAL A 142 15.51 -22.79 -5.86
CA VAL A 142 15.76 -23.30 -4.49
C VAL A 142 17.14 -23.96 -4.53
N ARG A 143 18.17 -23.26 -4.08
CA ARG A 143 19.48 -23.94 -3.85
C ARG A 143 19.26 -24.95 -2.73
N ALA A 144 19.48 -26.23 -3.05
CA ALA A 144 19.65 -27.25 -2.02
C ALA A 144 20.87 -26.85 -1.15
N LEU A 145 20.64 -26.76 0.16
CA LEU A 145 21.69 -26.55 1.16
C LEU A 145 22.57 -27.80 1.27
#